data_e2975b88b0aad4332c8b02368ee64cd7
#
_entry.id   e2975b88b0aad4332c8b02368ee64cd7
#
_cell.length_a   1.000
_cell.length_b   1.000
_cell.length_c   1.000
_cell.angle_alpha   90.00
_cell.angle_beta   90.00
_cell.angle_gamma   90.00
#
_symmetry.space_group_name_H-M   'P 1'
#
loop_
_entity.id
_entity.type
_entity.pdbx_description
1 polymer ?
#
loop_
_entity_poly.entity_id
_entity_poly.type
_entity_poly.pdbx_seq_one_letter_code
_entity_poly.pdbx_strand_id
1 'polypeptide(L)'
;MGTIEGNVAVLKKLREMLSRQREKLEDYLHLLECQGDSIQEGDTQKLLAQVGLEKSLIADIFTLKKVIDPLESLYQACYPAGTESSVPQLQDVLETMGTEIMVRNARNRERLRERMEEIRNEITSLRAWPRESSRFSPAAPSLIDITT
;
A
#
# COMPACT_ATOMS: atom_id res chain seq x y z
N MET A 1 -21.87 30.95 -13.98
CA MET A 1 -20.77 31.67 -13.32
C MET A 1 -20.97 31.62 -11.82
N GLY A 2 -20.03 31.04 -11.11
CA GLY A 2 -20.05 31.05 -9.65
C GLY A 2 -19.78 32.45 -9.14
N THR A 3 -20.42 32.84 -8.02
CA THR A 3 -20.05 34.03 -7.30
C THR A 3 -18.62 33.90 -6.74
N ILE A 4 -17.98 35.01 -6.39
CA ILE A 4 -16.66 34.99 -5.74
C ILE A 4 -16.71 34.12 -4.48
N GLU A 5 -17.81 34.18 -3.73
CA GLU A 5 -18.02 33.32 -2.55
C GLU A 5 -18.09 31.85 -2.90
N GLY A 6 -18.75 31.48 -4.01
CA GLY A 6 -18.81 30.11 -4.49
C GLY A 6 -17.44 29.60 -4.91
N ASN A 7 -16.64 30.44 -5.57
CA ASN A 7 -15.28 30.09 -5.97
C ASN A 7 -14.37 29.87 -4.75
N VAL A 8 -14.47 30.72 -3.74
CA VAL A 8 -13.73 30.58 -2.48
C VAL A 8 -14.13 29.31 -1.75
N ALA A 9 -15.42 28.97 -1.76
CA ALA A 9 -15.93 27.75 -1.13
C ALA A 9 -15.38 26.49 -1.82
N VAL A 10 -15.32 26.48 -3.15
CA VAL A 10 -14.73 25.39 -3.93
C VAL A 10 -13.24 25.21 -3.59
N LEU A 11 -12.51 26.33 -3.59
CA LEU A 11 -11.09 26.31 -3.27
C LEU A 11 -10.83 25.76 -1.86
N LYS A 12 -11.56 26.25 -0.88
CA LYS A 12 -11.45 25.81 0.51
C LYS A 12 -11.74 24.32 0.65
N LYS A 13 -12.83 23.86 0.03
CA LYS A 13 -13.22 22.46 0.10
C LYS A 13 -12.20 21.55 -0.59
N LEU A 14 -11.73 21.95 -1.76
CA LEU A 14 -10.71 21.19 -2.48
C LEU A 14 -9.41 21.07 -1.68
N ARG A 15 -8.93 22.17 -1.11
CA ARG A 15 -7.74 22.17 -0.27
C ARG A 15 -7.90 21.26 0.94
N GLU A 16 -9.07 21.28 1.57
CA GLU A 16 -9.40 20.40 2.69
C GLU A 16 -9.33 18.92 2.28
N MET A 17 -9.95 18.59 1.15
CA MET A 17 -9.98 17.22 0.66
C MET A 17 -8.59 16.73 0.22
N LEU A 18 -7.82 17.57 -0.45
CA LEU A 18 -6.44 17.25 -0.82
C LEU A 18 -5.56 17.05 0.42
N SER A 19 -5.75 17.84 1.45
CA SER A 19 -5.03 17.68 2.73
C SER A 19 -5.38 16.37 3.42
N ARG A 20 -6.65 15.97 3.40
CA ARG A 20 -7.07 14.65 3.92
C ARG A 20 -6.47 13.52 3.12
N GLN A 21 -6.42 13.66 1.80
CA GLN A 21 -5.78 12.67 0.94
C GLN A 21 -4.29 12.53 1.26
N ARG A 22 -3.62 13.65 1.50
CA ARG A 22 -2.22 13.66 1.92
C ARG A 22 -2.02 12.86 3.22
N GLU A 23 -2.88 13.08 4.22
CA GLU A 23 -2.82 12.33 5.48
C GLU A 23 -2.96 10.82 5.24
N LYS A 24 -3.91 10.41 4.39
CA LYS A 24 -4.11 9.00 4.05
C LYS A 24 -2.91 8.40 3.33
N LEU A 25 -2.29 9.15 2.43
CA LEU A 25 -1.09 8.71 1.73
C LEU A 25 0.11 8.62 2.67
N GLU A 26 0.23 9.53 3.63
CA GLU A 26 1.27 9.46 4.68
C GLU A 26 1.09 8.18 5.52
N ASP A 27 -0.14 7.89 5.94
CA ASP A 27 -0.46 6.68 6.68
C ASP A 27 -0.11 5.43 5.86
N TYR A 28 -0.39 5.46 4.57
CA TYR A 28 -0.07 4.35 3.67
C TYR A 28 1.44 4.14 3.55
N LEU A 29 2.19 5.22 3.35
CA LEU A 29 3.66 5.15 3.29
C LEU A 29 4.25 4.55 4.57
N HIS A 30 3.75 4.97 5.72
CA HIS A 30 4.17 4.42 7.01
C HIS A 30 3.81 2.94 7.11
N LEU A 31 2.62 2.56 6.70
CA LEU A 31 2.19 1.16 6.71
C LEU A 31 3.08 0.28 5.83
N LEU A 32 3.46 0.78 4.65
CA LEU A 32 4.35 0.05 3.74
C LEU A 32 5.74 -0.17 4.35
N GLU A 33 6.23 0.79 5.10
CA GLU A 33 7.48 0.65 5.84
C GLU A 33 7.35 -0.44 6.90
N CYS A 34 6.27 -0.43 7.68
CA CYS A 34 5.98 -1.47 8.65
C CYS A 34 5.83 -2.86 8.02
N GLN A 35 5.19 -2.94 6.85
CA GLN A 35 5.08 -4.20 6.10
C GLN A 35 6.46 -4.72 5.68
N GLY A 36 7.34 -3.83 5.22
CA GLY A 36 8.70 -4.18 4.86
C GLY A 36 9.45 -4.81 6.02
N ASP A 37 9.31 -4.24 7.21
CA ASP A 37 9.91 -4.76 8.43
C ASP A 37 9.32 -6.14 8.80
N SER A 38 8.01 -6.30 8.72
CA SER A 38 7.33 -7.57 9.01
C SER A 38 7.77 -8.68 8.05
N ILE A 39 7.96 -8.38 6.78
CA ILE A 39 8.46 -9.33 5.78
C ILE A 39 9.87 -9.76 6.16
N GLN A 40 10.72 -8.82 6.54
CA GLN A 40 12.10 -9.10 6.90
C GLN A 40 12.22 -9.92 8.17
N GLU A 41 11.37 -9.64 9.15
CA GLU A 41 11.28 -10.39 10.42
C GLU A 41 10.64 -11.76 10.24
N GLY A 42 9.89 -11.96 9.17
CA GLY A 42 9.12 -13.19 8.95
C GLY A 42 7.87 -13.29 9.81
N ASP A 43 7.35 -12.16 10.28
CA ASP A 43 6.14 -12.11 11.11
C ASP A 43 4.89 -12.10 10.24
N THR A 44 4.40 -13.30 9.93
CA THR A 44 3.25 -13.51 9.05
C THR A 44 1.96 -12.95 9.63
N GLN A 45 1.72 -13.08 10.91
CA GLN A 45 0.50 -12.58 11.55
C GLN A 45 0.43 -11.07 11.51
N LYS A 46 1.54 -10.42 11.79
CA LYS A 46 1.67 -8.97 11.73
C LYS A 46 1.45 -8.46 10.31
N LEU A 47 2.03 -9.15 9.33
CA LEU A 47 1.86 -8.82 7.93
C LEU A 47 0.41 -8.94 7.48
N LEU A 48 -0.30 -9.99 7.89
CA LEU A 48 -1.72 -10.17 7.56
C LEU A 48 -2.59 -9.05 8.15
N ALA A 49 -2.33 -8.65 9.38
CA ALA A 49 -3.03 -7.52 10.01
C ALA A 49 -2.77 -6.22 9.23
N GLN A 50 -1.53 -5.99 8.81
CA GLN A 50 -1.14 -4.82 8.03
C GLN A 50 -1.80 -4.81 6.65
N VAL A 51 -1.95 -5.96 6.00
CA VAL A 51 -2.68 -6.08 4.73
C VAL A 51 -4.15 -5.69 4.90
N GLY A 52 -4.77 -6.06 6.03
CA GLY A 52 -6.12 -5.61 6.36
C GLY A 52 -6.24 -4.09 6.47
N LEU A 53 -5.28 -3.47 7.16
CA LEU A 53 -5.21 -2.00 7.27
C LEU A 53 -4.98 -1.35 5.92
N GLU A 54 -4.14 -1.94 5.08
CA GLU A 54 -3.87 -1.44 3.72
C GLU A 54 -5.14 -1.39 2.89
N LYS A 55 -5.95 -2.45 2.92
CA LYS A 55 -7.23 -2.48 2.21
C LYS A 55 -8.16 -1.36 2.66
N SER A 56 -8.20 -1.09 3.95
CA SER A 56 -9.00 -0.02 4.53
C SER A 56 -8.51 1.36 4.06
N LEU A 57 -7.21 1.59 4.06
CA LEU A 57 -6.62 2.84 3.58
C LEU A 57 -6.88 3.06 2.08
N ILE A 58 -6.75 2.02 1.28
CA ILE A 58 -7.03 2.09 -0.16
C ILE A 58 -8.50 2.48 -0.39
N ALA A 59 -9.43 1.89 0.37
CA ALA A 59 -10.84 2.22 0.28
C ALA A 59 -11.09 3.69 0.63
N ASP A 60 -10.46 4.21 1.67
CA ASP A 60 -10.57 5.61 2.08
C ASP A 60 -10.01 6.54 1.00
N ILE A 61 -8.88 6.20 0.42
CA ILE A 61 -8.24 6.97 -0.66
C ILE A 61 -9.16 7.05 -1.88
N PHE A 62 -9.77 5.94 -2.27
CA PHE A 62 -10.75 5.93 -3.38
C PHE A 62 -11.99 6.75 -3.08
N THR A 63 -12.49 6.70 -1.85
CA THR A 63 -13.65 7.49 -1.43
C THR A 63 -13.35 8.99 -1.51
N LEU A 64 -12.17 9.41 -1.04
CA LEU A 64 -11.74 10.80 -1.16
C LEU A 64 -11.57 11.22 -2.61
N LYS A 65 -11.02 10.36 -3.46
CA LYS A 65 -10.85 10.65 -4.88
C LYS A 65 -12.18 10.96 -5.56
N LYS A 66 -13.24 10.24 -5.22
CA LYS A 66 -14.58 10.49 -5.78
C LYS A 66 -15.13 11.87 -5.43
N VAL A 67 -14.70 12.44 -4.31
CA VAL A 67 -15.05 13.80 -3.91
C VAL A 67 -14.11 14.81 -4.55
N ILE A 68 -12.84 14.49 -4.62
CA ILE A 68 -11.78 15.38 -5.15
C ILE A 68 -11.96 15.64 -6.64
N ASP A 69 -12.21 14.60 -7.45
CA ASP A 69 -12.28 14.72 -8.91
C ASP A 69 -13.31 15.79 -9.37
N PRO A 70 -14.56 15.80 -8.90
CA PRO A 70 -15.50 16.87 -9.25
C PRO A 70 -15.06 18.25 -8.77
N LEU A 71 -14.43 18.32 -7.59
CA LEU A 71 -13.94 19.60 -7.06
C LEU A 71 -12.79 20.15 -7.88
N GLU A 72 -11.91 19.29 -8.37
CA GLU A 72 -10.81 19.69 -9.28
C GLU A 72 -11.36 20.24 -10.59
N SER A 73 -12.40 19.65 -11.14
CA SER A 73 -13.06 20.15 -12.34
C SER A 73 -13.68 21.53 -12.12
N LEU A 74 -14.36 21.73 -10.99
CA LEU A 74 -14.90 23.03 -10.61
C LEU A 74 -13.80 24.06 -10.38
N TYR A 75 -12.73 23.67 -9.74
CA TYR A 75 -11.56 24.53 -9.49
C TYR A 75 -10.97 25.02 -10.81
N GLN A 76 -10.77 24.14 -11.77
CA GLN A 76 -10.23 24.50 -13.09
C GLN A 76 -11.13 25.49 -13.83
N ALA A 77 -12.44 25.37 -13.66
CA ALA A 77 -13.40 26.31 -14.24
C ALA A 77 -13.38 27.67 -13.56
N CYS A 78 -13.12 27.70 -12.24
CA CYS A 78 -13.15 28.93 -11.43
C CYS A 78 -11.83 29.69 -11.41
N TYR A 79 -10.70 28.99 -11.49
CA TYR A 79 -9.37 29.56 -11.35
C TYR A 79 -8.53 29.24 -12.59
N PRO A 80 -8.27 30.22 -13.47
CA PRO A 80 -7.37 30.02 -14.59
C PRO A 80 -5.97 29.62 -14.14
N ALA A 81 -5.27 28.87 -14.97
CA ALA A 81 -3.93 28.39 -14.68
C ALA A 81 -3.00 29.53 -14.25
N GLY A 82 -2.29 29.33 -13.15
CA GLY A 82 -1.31 30.29 -12.63
C GLY A 82 -1.89 31.37 -11.71
N THR A 83 -3.22 31.43 -11.51
CA THR A 83 -3.84 32.45 -10.64
C THR A 83 -3.94 32.03 -9.18
N GLU A 84 -3.81 30.74 -8.92
CA GLU A 84 -3.83 30.17 -7.58
C GLU A 84 -2.71 29.12 -7.50
N SER A 85 -1.98 29.08 -6.38
CA SER A 85 -0.81 28.22 -6.27
C SER A 85 -0.95 27.11 -5.22
N SER A 86 -1.89 27.21 -4.28
CA SER A 86 -1.99 26.24 -3.19
C SER A 86 -2.42 24.85 -3.66
N VAL A 87 -3.37 24.79 -4.60
CA VAL A 87 -3.86 23.51 -5.13
C VAL A 87 -2.78 22.81 -5.97
N PRO A 88 -2.13 23.47 -6.95
CA PRO A 88 -1.04 22.83 -7.67
C PRO A 88 0.08 22.31 -6.78
N GLN A 89 0.45 23.03 -5.73
CA GLN A 89 1.46 22.59 -4.77
C GLN A 89 1.04 21.32 -4.05
N LEU A 90 -0.20 21.25 -3.57
CA LEU A 90 -0.74 20.04 -2.94
C LEU A 90 -0.81 18.88 -3.92
N GLN A 91 -1.24 19.12 -5.16
CA GLN A 91 -1.30 18.10 -6.19
C GLN A 91 0.08 17.51 -6.48
N ASP A 92 1.10 18.35 -6.54
CA ASP A 92 2.50 17.91 -6.74
C ASP A 92 2.98 17.04 -5.59
N VAL A 93 2.66 17.42 -4.36
CA VAL A 93 2.99 16.62 -3.16
C VAL A 93 2.32 15.25 -3.23
N LEU A 94 1.03 15.21 -3.57
CA LEU A 94 0.28 13.96 -3.68
C LEU A 94 0.83 13.06 -4.79
N GLU A 95 1.22 13.63 -5.91
CA GLU A 95 1.83 12.88 -7.01
C GLU A 95 3.17 12.28 -6.60
N THR A 96 4.01 13.04 -5.92
CA THR A 96 5.29 12.56 -5.39
C THR A 96 5.07 11.42 -4.38
N MET A 97 4.10 11.55 -3.50
CA MET A 97 3.75 10.51 -2.53
C MET A 97 3.23 9.25 -3.22
N GLY A 98 2.41 9.41 -4.26
CA GLY A 98 1.91 8.29 -5.06
C GLY A 98 3.05 7.50 -5.72
N THR A 99 4.03 8.20 -6.27
CA THR A 99 5.23 7.59 -6.84
C THR A 99 6.03 6.82 -5.79
N GLU A 100 6.21 7.41 -4.62
CA GLU A 100 6.91 6.76 -3.50
C GLU A 100 6.18 5.50 -3.03
N ILE A 101 4.85 5.54 -2.96
CA ILE A 101 4.03 4.37 -2.63
C ILE A 101 4.27 3.24 -3.62
N MET A 102 4.30 3.54 -4.92
CA MET A 102 4.57 2.54 -5.96
C MET A 102 5.94 1.91 -5.79
N VAL A 103 6.96 2.71 -5.50
CA VAL A 103 8.33 2.25 -5.28
C VAL A 103 8.40 1.33 -4.06
N ARG A 104 7.80 1.72 -2.95
CA ARG A 104 7.80 0.93 -1.71
C ARG A 104 7.02 -0.37 -1.87
N ASN A 105 5.88 -0.33 -2.57
CA ASN A 105 5.11 -1.54 -2.89
C ASN A 105 5.94 -2.53 -3.71
N ALA A 106 6.61 -2.06 -4.74
CA ALA A 106 7.45 -2.90 -5.58
C ALA A 106 8.59 -3.52 -4.76
N ARG A 107 9.21 -2.73 -3.90
CA ARG A 107 10.27 -3.21 -3.00
C ARG A 107 9.76 -4.29 -2.05
N ASN A 108 8.60 -4.09 -1.46
CA ASN A 108 8.02 -5.05 -0.52
C ASN A 108 7.65 -6.36 -1.21
N ARG A 109 7.11 -6.30 -2.43
CA ARG A 109 6.83 -7.50 -3.24
C ARG A 109 8.11 -8.28 -3.52
N GLU A 110 9.17 -7.59 -3.88
CA GLU A 110 10.46 -8.22 -4.15
C GLU A 110 11.04 -8.87 -2.89
N ARG A 111 10.99 -8.19 -1.76
CA ARG A 111 11.43 -8.74 -0.47
C ARG A 111 10.61 -9.98 -0.08
N LEU A 112 9.30 -9.93 -0.31
CA LEU A 112 8.45 -11.07 -0.02
C LEU A 112 8.79 -12.26 -0.92
N ARG A 113 9.01 -12.01 -2.20
CA ARG A 113 9.42 -13.03 -3.17
C ARG A 113 10.74 -13.69 -2.76
N GLU A 114 11.72 -12.88 -2.40
CA GLU A 114 13.02 -13.37 -1.93
C GLU A 114 12.87 -14.23 -0.67
N ARG A 115 12.05 -13.78 0.26
CA ARG A 115 11.80 -14.51 1.50
C ARG A 115 11.13 -15.85 1.24
N MET A 116 10.17 -15.88 0.32
CA MET A 116 9.52 -17.12 -0.09
C MET A 116 10.49 -18.10 -0.78
N GLU A 117 11.42 -17.59 -1.59
CA GLU A 117 12.46 -18.42 -2.19
C GLU A 117 13.41 -19.00 -1.15
N GLU A 118 13.83 -18.21 -0.17
CA GLU A 118 14.65 -18.69 0.93
C GLU A 118 13.97 -19.84 1.67
N ILE A 119 12.68 -19.69 1.98
CA ILE A 119 11.89 -20.72 2.65
C ILE A 119 11.81 -21.99 1.79
N ARG A 120 11.60 -21.85 0.49
CA ARG A 120 11.56 -22.99 -0.44
C ARG A 120 12.90 -23.71 -0.47
N ASN A 121 13.99 -22.98 -0.48
CA ASN A 121 15.33 -23.53 -0.49
C ASN A 121 15.63 -24.27 0.82
N GLU A 122 15.20 -23.72 1.96
CA GLU A 122 15.32 -24.38 3.26
C GLU A 122 14.53 -25.68 3.29
N ILE A 123 13.31 -25.69 2.78
CA ILE A 123 12.47 -26.89 2.69
C ILE A 123 13.14 -27.93 1.79
N THR A 124 13.66 -27.51 0.65
CA THR A 124 14.36 -28.39 -0.28
C THR A 124 15.60 -29.01 0.38
N SER A 125 16.37 -28.22 1.12
CA SER A 125 17.53 -28.69 1.87
C SER A 125 17.13 -29.71 2.93
N LEU A 126 16.05 -29.48 3.65
CA LEU A 126 15.54 -30.43 4.66
C LEU A 126 15.06 -31.73 4.02
N ARG A 127 14.44 -31.67 2.85
CA ARG A 127 14.03 -32.86 2.10
C ARG A 127 15.21 -33.65 1.57
N ALA A 128 16.32 -32.99 1.28
CA ALA A 128 17.55 -33.61 0.81
C ALA A 128 18.42 -34.12 1.97
N TRP A 129 17.96 -33.99 3.22
CA TRP A 129 18.67 -34.46 4.40
C TRP A 129 18.99 -35.96 4.28
N PRO A 130 20.18 -36.43 4.72
CA PRO A 130 20.56 -37.85 4.61
C PRO A 130 19.56 -38.78 5.27
N ARG A 131 19.30 -39.91 4.65
CA ARG A 131 18.27 -40.87 5.07
C ARG A 131 18.54 -41.58 6.40
N GLU A 132 19.64 -41.31 7.06
CA GLU A 132 19.89 -41.81 8.40
C GLU A 132 18.78 -41.42 9.38
N SER A 133 18.17 -40.25 9.18
CA SER A 133 17.01 -39.83 9.98
C SER A 133 15.74 -40.59 9.63
N SER A 134 15.67 -41.27 8.49
CA SER A 134 14.46 -41.99 8.05
C SER A 134 14.22 -43.29 8.82
N ARG A 135 15.18 -43.76 9.60
CA ARG A 135 15.02 -44.93 10.47
C ARG A 135 13.91 -44.74 11.51
N PHE A 136 13.56 -43.51 11.79
CA PHE A 136 12.58 -43.16 12.81
C PHE A 136 11.24 -42.71 12.20
N SER A 137 11.01 -42.87 10.90
CA SER A 137 9.85 -42.31 10.26
C SER A 137 9.01 -43.30 9.46
N PRO A 138 8.73 -44.52 9.98
CA PRO A 138 7.86 -45.44 9.23
C PRO A 138 6.41 -44.94 9.16
N ALA A 139 6.02 -44.02 10.01
CA ALA A 139 4.68 -43.41 10.01
C ALA A 139 4.59 -42.15 9.15
N ALA A 140 5.72 -41.59 8.74
CA ALA A 140 5.75 -40.33 7.97
C ALA A 140 5.12 -40.41 6.58
N PRO A 141 5.20 -41.53 5.82
CA PRO A 141 4.59 -41.64 4.50
C PRO A 141 3.08 -41.42 4.47
N SER A 142 2.37 -41.80 5.54
CA SER A 142 0.94 -41.64 5.60
C SER A 142 0.49 -40.19 5.72
N LEU A 143 1.33 -39.32 6.26
CA LEU A 143 1.06 -37.89 6.36
C LEU A 143 1.25 -37.19 5.02
N ILE A 144 2.15 -37.68 4.20
CA ILE A 144 2.44 -37.11 2.87
C ILE A 144 1.28 -37.38 1.91
N ASP A 145 0.64 -38.55 2.02
CA ASP A 145 -0.48 -38.94 1.20
C ASP A 145 -1.72 -38.09 1.40
N ILE A 146 -1.84 -37.46 2.57
CA ILE A 146 -2.97 -36.59 2.90
C ILE A 146 -2.86 -35.23 2.18
N THR A 147 -1.66 -34.82 1.81
CA THR A 147 -1.41 -33.50 1.20
C THR A 147 -1.52 -33.49 -0.31
N THR A 148 -1.75 -34.61 -0.92
CA THR A 148 -2.00 -34.68 -2.36
C THR A 148 -3.49 -34.72 -2.64
#